data_ddd8f617b9f31fe5336871c7f57c09c1
#
_entry.id   ddd8f617b9f31fe5336871c7f57c09c1
#
_cell.length_a   1.000
_cell.length_b   1.000
_cell.length_c   1.000
_cell.angle_alpha   90.00
_cell.angle_beta   90.00
_cell.angle_gamma   90.00
#
_symmetry.space_group_name_H-M   'P 1'
#
loop_
_entity.id
_entity.type
_entity.pdbx_description
1 polymer ?
#
loop_
_entity_poly.entity_id
_entity_poly.type
_entity_poly.pdbx_seq_one_letter_code
_entity_poly.pdbx_strand_id
1 'polypeptide(L)'
;MLDNLTLGLMVATLYIGLMRTTIEAYINAYGLFSDIWAPVVEASINIGMSVLLGWFFGLHGILAGVLLSLLIVVFCWKPYFLFRRGLKEKLRIYVRMYAKHIVALIVCMLIVSRVICCFSIDPFQNISAFLEYGMVISFIFCIILFLIQFLFLDGMKLFVKRILKNIAH
;
A
#
# COMPACT_ATOMS: atom_id res chain seq x y z
N MET A 1 24.05 -5.50 6.90
CA MET A 1 22.68 -5.37 7.40
C MET A 1 22.01 -4.23 6.65
N LEU A 2 20.77 -4.41 6.20
CA LEU A 2 19.98 -3.32 5.63
C LEU A 2 19.66 -2.32 6.73
N ASP A 3 19.88 -1.03 6.44
CA ASP A 3 19.56 0.04 7.34
C ASP A 3 18.03 0.21 7.47
N ASN A 4 17.54 0.62 8.62
CA ASN A 4 16.11 0.78 8.90
C ASN A 4 15.43 1.77 7.95
N LEU A 5 16.17 2.77 7.45
CA LEU A 5 15.68 3.72 6.47
C LEU A 5 15.45 3.05 5.11
N THR A 6 16.40 2.22 4.66
CA THR A 6 16.27 1.43 3.42
C THR A 6 15.05 0.53 3.47
N LEU A 7 14.88 -0.19 4.60
CA LEU A 7 13.72 -1.06 4.80
C LEU A 7 12.41 -0.26 4.76
N GLY A 8 12.36 0.88 5.43
CA GLY A 8 11.19 1.76 5.43
C GLY A 8 10.83 2.26 4.02
N LEU A 9 11.83 2.67 3.22
CA LEU A 9 11.62 3.09 1.83
C LEU A 9 11.09 1.93 0.96
N MET A 10 11.64 0.71 1.12
CA MET A 10 11.18 -0.46 0.39
C MET A 10 9.72 -0.79 0.72
N VAL A 11 9.35 -0.80 2.01
CA VAL A 11 7.98 -1.06 2.45
C VAL A 11 7.00 0.00 1.94
N ALA A 12 7.39 1.28 2.01
CA ALA A 12 6.57 2.37 1.49
C ALA A 12 6.36 2.27 -0.03
N THR A 13 7.41 1.94 -0.78
CA THR A 13 7.35 1.73 -2.24
C THR A 13 6.43 0.56 -2.58
N LEU A 14 6.56 -0.57 -1.86
CA LEU A 14 5.70 -1.73 -2.03
C LEU A 14 4.23 -1.39 -1.74
N TYR A 15 3.95 -0.68 -0.65
CA TYR A 15 2.60 -0.28 -0.26
C TYR A 15 1.91 0.58 -1.34
N ILE A 16 2.61 1.60 -1.85
CA ILE A 16 2.06 2.46 -2.90
C ILE A 16 1.91 1.69 -4.21
N GLY A 17 2.85 0.80 -4.53
CA GLY A 17 2.75 -0.09 -5.69
C GLY A 17 1.52 -0.99 -5.65
N LEU A 18 1.16 -1.53 -4.48
CA LEU A 18 -0.06 -2.32 -4.30
C LEU A 18 -1.34 -1.47 -4.46
N MET A 19 -1.33 -0.21 -4.00
CA MET A 19 -2.45 0.71 -4.20
C MET A 19 -2.69 1.03 -5.68
N ARG A 20 -1.64 1.03 -6.50
CA ARG A 20 -1.70 1.20 -7.95
C ARG A 20 -2.64 0.22 -8.62
N THR A 21 -2.55 -1.06 -8.28
CA THR A 21 -3.33 -2.12 -8.94
C THR A 21 -4.83 -1.89 -8.83
N THR A 22 -5.29 -1.42 -7.68
CA THR A 22 -6.71 -1.10 -7.46
C THR A 22 -7.17 0.05 -8.35
N ILE A 23 -6.41 1.14 -8.43
CA ILE A 23 -6.76 2.30 -9.26
C ILE A 23 -6.76 1.93 -10.74
N GLU A 24 -5.78 1.16 -11.20
CA GLU A 24 -5.68 0.68 -12.58
C GLU A 24 -6.84 -0.23 -12.96
N ALA A 25 -7.28 -1.10 -12.04
CA ALA A 25 -8.46 -1.93 -12.26
C ALA A 25 -9.71 -1.08 -12.53
N TYR A 26 -9.91 0.00 -11.78
CA TYR A 26 -11.01 0.94 -12.03
C TYR A 26 -10.84 1.72 -13.35
N ILE A 27 -9.65 2.21 -13.66
CA ILE A 27 -9.36 2.92 -14.92
C ILE A 27 -9.69 2.01 -16.11
N ASN A 28 -9.28 0.74 -16.06
CA ASN A 28 -9.57 -0.26 -17.09
C ASN A 28 -11.06 -0.58 -17.16
N ALA A 29 -11.74 -0.73 -16.03
CA ALA A 29 -13.18 -1.01 -15.97
C ALA A 29 -14.03 0.13 -16.59
N TYR A 30 -13.59 1.37 -16.46
CA TYR A 30 -14.23 2.54 -17.06
C TYR A 30 -13.78 2.80 -18.52
N GLY A 31 -12.87 1.98 -19.09
CA GLY A 31 -12.36 2.15 -20.44
C GLY A 31 -11.57 3.45 -20.66
N LEU A 32 -10.94 3.98 -19.61
CA LEU A 32 -10.23 5.26 -19.65
C LEU A 32 -8.80 5.10 -20.18
N PHE A 33 -8.67 4.69 -21.44
CA PHE A 33 -7.37 4.45 -22.08
C PHE A 33 -6.60 5.71 -22.47
N SER A 34 -7.14 6.91 -22.24
CA SER A 34 -6.45 8.17 -22.56
C SER A 34 -5.28 8.47 -21.63
N ASP A 35 -5.02 7.65 -20.60
CA ASP A 35 -3.92 7.79 -19.65
C ASP A 35 -2.64 7.00 -20.05
N ILE A 36 -2.48 6.71 -21.35
CA ILE A 36 -1.31 6.00 -21.89
C ILE A 36 0.02 6.71 -21.56
N TRP A 37 -0.03 8.02 -21.36
CA TRP A 37 1.15 8.83 -21.02
C TRP A 37 1.64 8.66 -19.58
N ALA A 38 0.76 8.28 -18.66
CA ALA A 38 1.12 8.21 -17.25
C ALA A 38 2.27 7.23 -16.95
N PRO A 39 2.34 6.01 -17.51
CA PRO A 39 3.48 5.12 -17.33
C PRO A 39 4.79 5.68 -17.91
N VAL A 40 4.72 6.40 -19.02
CA VAL A 40 5.91 7.01 -19.66
C VAL A 40 6.44 8.13 -18.77
N VAL A 41 5.57 9.00 -18.28
CA VAL A 41 5.94 10.08 -17.35
C VAL A 41 6.49 9.50 -16.05
N GLU A 42 5.85 8.45 -15.51
CA GLU A 42 6.31 7.75 -14.31
C GLU A 42 7.74 7.20 -14.49
N ALA A 43 8.00 6.50 -15.61
CA ALA A 43 9.32 5.97 -15.91
C ALA A 43 10.36 7.08 -16.04
N SER A 44 10.02 8.19 -16.70
CA SER A 44 10.91 9.34 -16.88
C SER A 44 11.26 10.01 -15.55
N ILE A 45 10.26 10.24 -14.69
CA ILE A 45 10.46 10.78 -13.33
C ILE A 45 11.28 9.80 -12.50
N ASN A 46 10.97 8.51 -12.57
CA ASN A 46 11.68 7.47 -11.82
C ASN A 46 13.17 7.46 -12.17
N ILE A 47 13.50 7.38 -13.45
CA ILE A 47 14.90 7.39 -13.90
C ILE A 47 15.60 8.69 -13.49
N GLY A 48 15.00 9.85 -13.79
CA GLY A 48 15.57 11.15 -13.47
C GLY A 48 15.84 11.34 -11.98
N MET A 49 14.85 11.05 -11.15
CA MET A 49 14.97 11.20 -9.69
C MET A 49 15.88 10.15 -9.06
N SER A 50 15.85 8.89 -9.56
CA SER A 50 16.73 7.85 -9.06
C SER A 50 18.19 8.11 -9.37
N VAL A 51 18.51 8.61 -10.57
CA VAL A 51 19.87 8.98 -10.93
C VAL A 51 20.33 10.20 -10.12
N LEU A 52 19.49 11.24 -10.03
CA LEU A 52 19.85 12.47 -9.33
C LEU A 52 20.04 12.23 -7.83
N LEU A 53 19.08 11.59 -7.19
CA LEU A 53 19.16 11.30 -5.75
C LEU A 53 20.18 10.18 -5.44
N GLY A 54 20.33 9.22 -6.35
CA GLY A 54 21.32 8.16 -6.23
C GLY A 54 22.75 8.69 -6.23
N TRP A 55 23.02 9.74 -7.00
CA TRP A 55 24.31 10.41 -7.00
C TRP A 55 24.69 11.00 -5.62
N PHE A 56 23.72 11.59 -4.92
CA PHE A 56 23.97 12.25 -3.63
C PHE A 56 23.87 11.29 -2.44
N PHE A 57 22.94 10.34 -2.48
CA PHE A 57 22.56 9.51 -1.32
C PHE A 57 22.74 8.00 -1.56
N GLY A 58 23.34 7.60 -2.70
CA GLY A 58 23.55 6.19 -3.02
C GLY A 58 22.23 5.41 -3.08
N LEU A 59 22.20 4.21 -2.47
CA LEU A 59 21.05 3.31 -2.49
C LEU A 59 19.77 3.95 -1.94
N HIS A 60 19.88 4.71 -0.85
CA HIS A 60 18.74 5.42 -0.26
C HIS A 60 18.14 6.44 -1.24
N GLY A 61 18.99 7.12 -2.00
CA GLY A 61 18.57 8.08 -3.02
C GLY A 61 17.83 7.41 -4.18
N ILE A 62 18.30 6.26 -4.64
CA ILE A 62 17.62 5.49 -5.69
C ILE A 62 16.22 5.09 -5.23
N LEU A 63 16.09 4.51 -4.03
CA LEU A 63 14.79 4.10 -3.48
C LEU A 63 13.86 5.29 -3.24
N ALA A 64 14.40 6.42 -2.77
CA ALA A 64 13.64 7.66 -2.61
C ALA A 64 13.14 8.19 -3.97
N GLY A 65 13.93 8.09 -5.03
CA GLY A 65 13.56 8.45 -6.39
C GLY A 65 12.39 7.61 -6.91
N VAL A 66 12.44 6.29 -6.72
CA VAL A 66 11.33 5.38 -7.03
C VAL A 66 10.08 5.77 -6.25
N LEU A 67 10.20 5.99 -4.95
CA LEU A 67 9.08 6.36 -4.09
C LEU A 67 8.44 7.70 -4.53
N LEU A 68 9.25 8.70 -4.88
CA LEU A 68 8.77 9.99 -5.37
C LEU A 68 8.02 9.86 -6.69
N SER A 69 8.51 9.07 -7.64
CA SER A 69 7.81 8.85 -8.91
C SER A 69 6.43 8.22 -8.69
N LEU A 70 6.34 7.22 -7.81
CA LEU A 70 5.08 6.57 -7.44
C LEU A 70 4.13 7.54 -6.72
N LEU A 71 4.63 8.38 -5.82
CA LEU A 71 3.82 9.39 -5.13
C LEU A 71 3.23 10.40 -6.12
N ILE A 72 4.00 10.89 -7.05
CA ILE A 72 3.53 11.88 -8.04
C ILE A 72 2.49 11.26 -8.97
N VAL A 73 2.79 10.10 -9.56
CA VAL A 73 1.94 9.53 -10.61
C VAL A 73 0.82 8.69 -10.02
N VAL A 74 1.13 7.75 -9.14
CA VAL A 74 0.15 6.79 -8.63
C VAL A 74 -0.75 7.41 -7.56
N PHE A 75 -0.19 8.23 -6.69
CA PHE A 75 -0.96 8.82 -5.59
C PHE A 75 -1.68 10.12 -5.96
N CYS A 76 -1.06 10.98 -6.80
CA CYS A 76 -1.65 12.26 -7.19
C CYS A 76 -2.39 12.20 -8.54
N TRP A 77 -1.69 11.77 -9.61
CA TRP A 77 -2.21 11.86 -10.97
C TRP A 77 -3.33 10.86 -11.26
N LYS A 78 -3.11 9.56 -11.04
CA LYS A 78 -4.08 8.52 -11.39
C LYS A 78 -5.42 8.67 -10.68
N PRO A 79 -5.49 8.92 -9.36
CA PRO A 79 -6.76 9.17 -8.69
C PRO A 79 -7.45 10.43 -9.21
N TYR A 80 -6.71 11.52 -9.44
CA TYR A 80 -7.26 12.74 -10.02
C TYR A 80 -7.91 12.47 -11.37
N PHE A 81 -7.22 11.72 -12.23
CA PHE A 81 -7.71 11.35 -13.55
C PHE A 81 -8.98 10.48 -13.47
N LEU A 82 -8.96 9.44 -12.63
CA LEU A 82 -10.09 8.53 -12.42
C LEU A 82 -11.31 9.27 -11.88
N PHE A 83 -11.15 10.11 -10.85
CA PHE A 83 -12.27 10.83 -10.23
C PHE A 83 -12.86 11.89 -11.15
N ARG A 84 -12.03 12.57 -11.93
CA ARG A 84 -12.48 13.63 -12.84
C ARG A 84 -13.17 13.08 -14.09
N ARG A 85 -12.63 12.02 -14.70
CA ARG A 85 -13.13 11.48 -15.99
C ARG A 85 -14.00 10.24 -15.85
N GLY A 86 -13.73 9.37 -14.88
CA GLY A 86 -14.46 8.14 -14.67
C GLY A 86 -15.66 8.31 -13.76
N LEU A 87 -15.39 8.54 -12.48
CA LEU A 87 -16.42 8.59 -11.43
C LEU A 87 -17.22 9.89 -11.43
N LYS A 88 -16.67 10.99 -11.97
CA LYS A 88 -17.24 12.36 -11.91
C LYS A 88 -17.58 12.83 -10.49
N GLU A 89 -16.84 12.31 -9.52
CA GLU A 89 -16.99 12.57 -8.08
C GLU A 89 -15.87 13.46 -7.56
N LYS A 90 -16.07 14.03 -6.36
CA LYS A 90 -15.07 14.92 -5.75
C LYS A 90 -13.87 14.10 -5.24
N LEU A 91 -12.66 14.50 -5.62
CA LEU A 91 -11.40 13.91 -5.15
C LEU A 91 -11.29 13.84 -3.62
N ARG A 92 -11.99 14.73 -2.89
CA ARG A 92 -12.04 14.75 -1.42
C ARG A 92 -12.54 13.42 -0.83
N ILE A 93 -13.40 12.69 -1.55
CA ILE A 93 -13.92 11.39 -1.12
C ILE A 93 -12.79 10.37 -1.10
N TYR A 94 -11.98 10.35 -2.17
CA TYR A 94 -10.80 9.48 -2.25
C TYR A 94 -9.81 9.77 -1.12
N VAL A 95 -9.41 11.04 -0.96
CA VAL A 95 -8.45 11.44 0.08
C VAL A 95 -8.93 11.04 1.47
N ARG A 96 -10.24 11.22 1.77
CA ARG A 96 -10.81 10.81 3.05
C ARG A 96 -10.78 9.30 3.25
N MET A 97 -11.12 8.53 2.21
CA MET A 97 -11.08 7.05 2.28
C MET A 97 -9.64 6.56 2.47
N TYR A 98 -8.71 7.14 1.72
CA TYR A 98 -7.29 6.80 1.81
C TYR A 98 -6.69 7.13 3.18
N ALA A 99 -7.01 8.31 3.73
CA ALA A 99 -6.60 8.68 5.07
C ALA A 99 -7.10 7.70 6.14
N LYS A 100 -8.36 7.24 6.04
CA LYS A 100 -8.89 6.20 6.93
C LYS A 100 -8.11 4.90 6.84
N HIS A 101 -7.70 4.48 5.64
CA HIS A 101 -6.89 3.27 5.45
C HIS A 101 -5.49 3.40 6.04
N ILE A 102 -4.84 4.55 5.85
CA ILE A 102 -3.52 4.82 6.46
C ILE A 102 -3.62 4.80 7.99
N VAL A 103 -4.63 5.47 8.55
CA VAL A 103 -4.82 5.47 10.01
C VAL A 103 -5.06 4.05 10.53
N ALA A 104 -5.91 3.26 9.85
CA ALA A 104 -6.16 1.86 10.21
C ALA A 104 -4.88 1.02 10.17
N LEU A 105 -4.03 1.23 9.16
CA LEU A 105 -2.76 0.54 9.02
C LEU A 105 -1.78 0.93 10.13
N ILE A 106 -1.67 2.22 10.46
CA ILE A 106 -0.81 2.70 11.55
C ILE A 106 -1.26 2.10 12.89
N VAL A 107 -2.57 2.12 13.19
CA VAL A 107 -3.12 1.53 14.40
C VAL A 107 -2.84 0.03 14.44
N CYS A 108 -3.02 -0.70 13.34
CA CYS A 108 -2.68 -2.11 13.24
C CYS A 108 -1.21 -2.37 13.52
N MET A 109 -0.31 -1.59 12.94
CA MET A 109 1.14 -1.69 13.17
C MET A 109 1.50 -1.46 14.64
N LEU A 110 0.89 -0.47 15.29
CA LEU A 110 1.11 -0.20 16.72
C LEU A 110 0.62 -1.35 17.60
N ILE A 111 -0.54 -1.95 17.30
CA ILE A 111 -1.05 -3.11 18.05
C ILE A 111 -0.13 -4.30 17.86
N VAL A 112 0.23 -4.63 16.62
CA VAL A 112 1.10 -5.77 16.30
C VAL A 112 2.47 -5.61 16.95
N SER A 113 3.06 -4.40 16.96
CA SER A 113 4.34 -4.14 17.64
C SER A 113 4.26 -4.44 19.13
N ARG A 114 3.13 -4.16 19.79
CA ARG A 114 2.92 -4.52 21.21
C ARG A 114 2.76 -6.03 21.41
N VAL A 115 2.06 -6.69 20.52
CA VAL A 115 1.89 -8.14 20.55
C VAL A 115 3.24 -8.85 20.37
N ILE A 116 4.08 -8.39 19.46
CA ILE A 116 5.42 -8.92 19.22
C ILE A 116 6.28 -8.88 20.50
N CYS A 117 6.19 -7.79 21.26
CA CYS A 117 6.94 -7.69 22.54
C CYS A 117 6.52 -8.73 23.59
N CYS A 118 5.34 -9.35 23.45
CA CYS A 118 4.87 -10.40 24.35
C CYS A 118 5.32 -11.80 23.90
N PHE A 119 5.83 -11.95 22.68
CA PHE A 119 6.34 -13.23 22.17
C PHE A 119 7.82 -13.41 22.51
N SER A 120 8.14 -14.48 23.22
CA SER A 120 9.51 -14.86 23.61
C SER A 120 10.23 -15.75 22.58
N ILE A 121 9.71 -15.86 21.36
CA ILE A 121 10.35 -16.65 20.31
C ILE A 121 11.49 -15.83 19.69
N ASP A 122 12.70 -16.35 19.79
CA ASP A 122 13.87 -15.76 19.12
C ASP A 122 13.94 -16.24 17.66
N PRO A 123 13.66 -15.33 16.68
CA PRO A 123 13.64 -15.71 15.27
C PRO A 123 15.02 -16.02 14.66
N PHE A 124 16.11 -15.76 15.41
CA PHE A 124 17.47 -15.90 14.90
C PHE A 124 18.11 -17.26 15.23
N GLN A 125 17.41 -18.14 15.97
CA GLN A 125 17.96 -19.44 16.36
C GLN A 125 18.12 -20.42 15.18
N ASN A 126 17.08 -20.54 14.33
CA ASN A 126 17.04 -21.46 13.19
C ASN A 126 16.12 -20.94 12.08
N ILE A 127 16.33 -21.43 10.84
CA ILE A 127 15.46 -21.09 9.70
C ILE A 127 14.00 -21.50 9.95
N SER A 128 13.76 -22.64 10.62
CA SER A 128 12.41 -23.06 10.99
C SER A 128 11.74 -22.10 11.96
N ALA A 129 12.45 -21.65 12.99
CA ALA A 129 11.97 -20.68 13.95
C ALA A 129 11.65 -19.31 13.29
N PHE A 130 12.48 -18.89 12.33
CA PHE A 130 12.23 -17.68 11.53
C PHE A 130 10.94 -17.80 10.70
N LEU A 131 10.72 -18.94 10.04
CA LEU A 131 9.52 -19.18 9.23
C LEU A 131 8.26 -19.28 10.10
N GLU A 132 8.32 -19.99 11.23
CA GLU A 132 7.20 -20.06 12.18
C GLU A 132 6.83 -18.69 12.72
N TYR A 133 7.82 -17.93 13.18
CA TYR A 133 7.63 -16.56 13.67
C TYR A 133 7.00 -15.66 12.60
N GLY A 134 7.52 -15.71 11.36
CA GLY A 134 6.99 -14.94 10.23
C GLY A 134 5.54 -15.30 9.90
N MET A 135 5.19 -16.59 9.88
CA MET A 135 3.83 -17.07 9.62
C MET A 135 2.85 -16.63 10.72
N VAL A 136 3.23 -16.82 11.99
CA VAL A 136 2.38 -16.45 13.14
C VAL A 136 2.10 -14.95 13.14
N ILE A 137 3.14 -14.12 12.99
CA ILE A 137 2.98 -12.66 12.97
C ILE A 137 2.16 -12.19 11.77
N SER A 138 2.40 -12.75 10.57
CA SER A 138 1.62 -12.43 9.38
C SER A 138 0.14 -12.78 9.57
N PHE A 139 -0.15 -13.92 10.19
CA PHE A 139 -1.53 -14.34 10.46
C PHE A 139 -2.22 -13.42 11.47
N ILE A 140 -1.53 -13.08 12.57
CA ILE A 140 -2.02 -12.12 13.57
C ILE A 140 -2.26 -10.74 12.93
N PHE A 141 -1.32 -10.27 12.12
CA PHE A 141 -1.44 -9.01 11.40
C PHE A 141 -2.68 -8.99 10.48
N CYS A 142 -2.89 -10.06 9.69
CA CYS A 142 -4.05 -10.17 8.81
C CYS A 142 -5.37 -10.14 9.58
N ILE A 143 -5.46 -10.86 10.70
CA ILE A 143 -6.68 -10.88 11.54
C ILE A 143 -6.95 -9.49 12.12
N ILE A 144 -5.95 -8.85 12.72
CA ILE A 144 -6.08 -7.52 13.33
C ILE A 144 -6.46 -6.48 12.27
N LEU A 145 -5.78 -6.51 11.11
CA LEU A 145 -6.06 -5.61 10.00
C LEU A 145 -7.50 -5.80 9.49
N PHE A 146 -7.94 -7.05 9.31
CA PHE A 146 -9.30 -7.37 8.90
C PHE A 146 -10.34 -6.84 9.89
N LEU A 147 -10.13 -7.04 11.19
CA LEU A 147 -11.03 -6.57 12.25
C LEU A 147 -11.10 -5.03 12.27
N ILE A 148 -9.96 -4.36 12.19
CA ILE A 148 -9.91 -2.89 12.17
C ILE A 148 -10.63 -2.36 10.92
N GLN A 149 -10.37 -2.93 9.74
CA GLN A 149 -11.04 -2.51 8.51
C GLN A 149 -12.53 -2.79 8.54
N PHE A 150 -12.97 -3.91 9.10
CA PHE A 150 -14.39 -4.24 9.26
C PHE A 150 -15.11 -3.27 10.19
N LEU A 151 -14.46 -2.81 11.25
CA LEU A 151 -15.04 -1.85 12.20
C LEU A 151 -15.11 -0.43 11.61
N PHE A 152 -14.05 0.03 10.94
CA PHE A 152 -13.89 1.44 10.52
C PHE A 152 -14.34 1.74 9.10
N LEU A 153 -14.45 0.72 8.21
CA LEU A 153 -14.72 0.92 6.79
C LEU A 153 -16.06 0.30 6.38
N ASP A 154 -17.00 1.14 6.04
CA ASP A 154 -18.32 0.71 5.57
C ASP A 154 -18.26 -0.13 4.27
N GLY A 155 -17.25 0.10 3.43
CA GLY A 155 -17.01 -0.69 2.22
C GLY A 155 -16.71 -2.16 2.52
N MET A 156 -15.98 -2.44 3.60
CA MET A 156 -15.69 -3.81 4.03
C MET A 156 -16.94 -4.53 4.54
N LYS A 157 -17.80 -3.83 5.28
CA LYS A 157 -19.10 -4.36 5.72
C LYS A 157 -20.01 -4.75 4.54
N LEU A 158 -20.04 -3.89 3.52
CA LEU A 158 -20.81 -4.16 2.30
C LEU A 158 -20.23 -5.33 1.50
N PHE A 159 -18.92 -5.47 1.43
CA PHE A 159 -18.23 -6.58 0.77
C PHE A 159 -18.56 -7.91 1.46
N VAL A 160 -18.41 -7.99 2.77
CA VAL A 160 -18.73 -9.20 3.55
C VAL A 160 -20.22 -9.55 3.42
N LYS A 161 -21.13 -8.56 3.46
CA LYS A 161 -22.56 -8.79 3.26
C LYS A 161 -22.89 -9.37 1.89
N ARG A 162 -22.18 -8.92 0.83
CA ARG A 162 -22.35 -9.47 -0.53
C ARG A 162 -21.87 -10.91 -0.64
N ILE A 163 -20.71 -11.23 -0.06
CA ILE A 163 -20.20 -12.61 -0.04
C ILE A 163 -21.15 -13.53 0.68
N LEU A 164 -21.60 -13.18 1.89
CA LEU A 164 -22.54 -13.99 2.66
C LEU A 164 -23.86 -14.20 1.91
N LYS A 165 -24.34 -13.20 1.18
CA LYS A 165 -25.54 -13.35 0.36
C LYS A 165 -25.34 -14.31 -0.82
N ASN A 166 -24.15 -14.33 -1.44
CA ASN A 166 -23.85 -15.23 -2.56
C ASN A 166 -23.60 -16.69 -2.10
N ILE A 167 -23.17 -16.90 -0.85
CA ILE A 167 -22.98 -18.25 -0.29
C ILE A 167 -24.32 -18.86 0.17
N ALA A 168 -25.30 -18.00 0.50
CA ALA A 168 -26.63 -18.42 0.97
C ALA A 168 -27.61 -18.75 -0.16
N HIS A 169 -27.19 -18.61 -1.42
CA HIS A 169 -27.89 -19.04 -2.63
C HIS A 169 -27.14 -20.18 -3.31
#